data_6f24d82e1ba0527e696624e16b39b82c
#
_entry.id   6f24d82e1ba0527e696624e16b39b82c
#
_cell.length_a   1.000
_cell.length_b   1.000
_cell.length_c   1.000
_cell.angle_alpha   90.00
_cell.angle_beta   90.00
_cell.angle_gamma   90.00
#
_symmetry.space_group_name_H-M   'P 1'
#
loop_
_entity.id
_entity.type
_entity.pdbx_description
1 polymer ?
#
loop_
_entity_poly.entity_id
_entity_poly.type
_entity_poly.pdbx_seq_one_letter_code
_entity_poly.pdbx_strand_id
1 'polypeptide(L)'
;MGLGNPGPKYEGTRHNIGHVVLDELLGRMNAKYTRTKVGAQAVAARLGPGGPKAVFAVSESYMNVSGKPTRGLMDYFGVSAENLIVVHDELDLDFGRLKVKRGGSEGGHNGLKSITQHLKGEKDYIRVRAGISRPPGRMDTADYVLQRFSAKEREELPGLVAQAADAVELTIFEGLTAAQNKIHAA
;
A
#
# COMPACT_ATOMS: atom_id res chain seq x y z
N MET A 1 2.36 -0.43 -5.31
CA MET A 1 3.43 -0.07 -4.35
C MET A 1 2.90 -0.17 -2.93
N GLY A 2 3.41 -1.10 -2.14
CA GLY A 2 3.09 -1.22 -0.71
C GLY A 2 4.07 -0.41 0.12
N LEU A 3 3.55 0.41 1.04
CA LEU A 3 4.37 1.24 1.92
C LEU A 3 4.69 0.51 3.24
N GLY A 4 5.91 0.72 3.71
CA GLY A 4 6.42 0.18 4.97
C GLY A 4 7.88 0.55 5.16
N ASN A 5 8.39 0.33 6.36
CA ASN A 5 9.80 0.49 6.69
C ASN A 5 10.56 -0.84 6.53
N PRO A 6 11.84 -0.81 6.14
CA PRO A 6 12.63 -2.03 5.97
C PRO A 6 13.10 -2.59 7.31
N GLY A 7 13.30 -3.89 7.33
CA GLY A 7 13.95 -4.62 8.42
C GLY A 7 13.01 -5.21 9.46
N PRO A 8 13.54 -6.17 10.25
CA PRO A 8 12.73 -6.95 11.23
C PRO A 8 12.10 -6.10 12.34
N LYS A 9 12.69 -4.96 12.67
CA LYS A 9 12.18 -4.04 13.69
C LYS A 9 10.76 -3.54 13.35
N TYR A 10 10.46 -3.38 12.07
CA TYR A 10 9.20 -2.80 11.59
C TYR A 10 8.20 -3.83 11.09
N GLU A 11 8.61 -5.08 10.96
CA GLU A 11 7.70 -6.17 10.62
C GLU A 11 6.56 -6.27 11.63
N GLY A 12 5.32 -6.43 11.12
CA GLY A 12 4.15 -6.56 11.97
C GLY A 12 3.68 -5.25 12.62
N THR A 13 4.30 -4.12 12.31
CA THR A 13 3.79 -2.80 12.75
C THR A 13 2.63 -2.35 11.86
N ARG A 14 1.77 -1.48 12.39
CA ARG A 14 0.64 -0.92 11.65
C ARG A 14 1.09 -0.21 10.38
N HIS A 15 2.20 0.52 10.45
CA HIS A 15 2.77 1.27 9.33
C HIS A 15 3.20 0.38 8.16
N ASN A 16 3.43 -0.90 8.41
CA ASN A 16 3.88 -1.87 7.41
C ASN A 16 2.74 -2.70 6.77
N ILE A 17 1.48 -2.34 6.99
CA ILE A 17 0.37 -3.10 6.40
C ILE A 17 0.44 -3.15 4.87
N GLY A 18 0.98 -2.11 4.23
CA GLY A 18 1.21 -2.11 2.78
C GLY A 18 2.12 -3.24 2.32
N HIS A 19 3.19 -3.53 3.05
CA HIS A 19 4.07 -4.67 2.77
C HIS A 19 3.33 -6.00 2.90
N VAL A 20 2.52 -6.15 3.95
CA VAL A 20 1.75 -7.38 4.19
C VAL A 20 0.75 -7.66 3.07
N VAL A 21 0.08 -6.62 2.57
CA VAL A 21 -0.87 -6.73 1.43
C VAL A 21 -0.13 -7.14 0.16
N LEU A 22 1.04 -6.58 -0.11
CA LEU A 22 1.84 -6.97 -1.28
C LEU A 22 2.33 -8.41 -1.17
N ASP A 23 2.73 -8.87 0.01
CA ASP A 23 3.12 -10.25 0.25
C ASP A 23 1.96 -11.22 -0.03
N GLU A 24 0.74 -10.86 0.38
CA GLU A 24 -0.48 -11.61 0.06
C GLU A 24 -0.69 -11.71 -1.46
N LEU A 25 -0.56 -10.60 -2.19
CA LEU A 25 -0.69 -10.58 -3.64
C LEU A 25 0.36 -11.48 -4.32
N LEU A 26 1.61 -11.40 -3.89
CA LEU A 26 2.67 -12.25 -4.42
C LEU A 26 2.42 -13.73 -4.13
N GLY A 27 1.95 -14.04 -2.92
CA GLY A 27 1.55 -15.40 -2.55
C GLY A 27 0.49 -15.98 -3.47
N ARG A 28 -0.54 -15.18 -3.79
CA ARG A 28 -1.62 -15.57 -4.73
C ARG A 28 -1.11 -15.88 -6.14
N MET A 29 -0.08 -15.15 -6.58
CA MET A 29 0.51 -15.33 -7.92
C MET A 29 1.69 -16.30 -7.94
N ASN A 30 2.09 -16.85 -6.80
CA ASN A 30 3.31 -17.61 -6.64
C ASN A 30 4.53 -16.87 -7.22
N ALA A 31 4.58 -15.56 -7.00
CA ALA A 31 5.64 -14.68 -7.47
C ALA A 31 6.60 -14.30 -6.33
N LYS A 32 7.82 -13.93 -6.70
CA LYS A 32 8.84 -13.49 -5.73
C LYS A 32 9.45 -12.17 -6.17
N TYR A 33 9.76 -11.32 -5.19
CA TYR A 33 10.47 -10.08 -5.44
C TYR A 33 11.87 -10.31 -5.96
N THR A 34 12.31 -9.38 -6.81
CA THR A 34 13.71 -9.21 -7.21
C THR A 34 14.18 -7.83 -6.71
N ARG A 35 15.37 -7.78 -6.16
CA ARG A 35 15.98 -6.51 -5.73
C ARG A 35 16.29 -5.64 -6.95
N THR A 36 15.96 -4.37 -6.87
CA THR A 36 16.21 -3.39 -7.93
C THR A 36 17.33 -2.41 -7.56
N LYS A 37 17.79 -1.64 -8.54
CA LYS A 37 18.82 -0.60 -8.32
C LYS A 37 18.25 0.71 -7.74
N VAL A 38 16.92 0.80 -7.59
CA VAL A 38 16.25 2.04 -7.16
C VAL A 38 15.83 2.05 -5.69
N GLY A 39 16.26 1.06 -4.91
CA GLY A 39 15.93 0.97 -3.49
C GLY A 39 14.55 0.36 -3.23
N ALA A 40 14.14 -0.56 -4.08
CA ALA A 40 12.89 -1.31 -3.94
C ALA A 40 13.08 -2.76 -4.33
N GLN A 41 12.23 -3.64 -3.80
CA GLN A 41 12.03 -4.98 -4.33
C GLN A 41 10.79 -4.96 -5.21
N ALA A 42 10.87 -5.54 -6.39
CA ALA A 42 9.77 -5.52 -7.35
C ALA A 42 9.71 -6.81 -8.19
N VAL A 43 8.52 -7.08 -8.71
CA VAL A 43 8.31 -8.12 -9.71
C VAL A 43 7.23 -7.66 -10.69
N ALA A 44 7.47 -7.86 -11.98
CA ALA A 44 6.44 -7.72 -13.02
C ALA A 44 5.76 -9.07 -13.18
N ALA A 45 4.44 -9.12 -13.03
CA ALA A 45 3.66 -10.34 -13.09
C ALA A 45 2.29 -10.10 -13.69
N ARG A 46 1.64 -11.17 -14.17
CA ARG A 46 0.26 -11.14 -14.63
C ARG A 46 -0.68 -11.62 -13.54
N LEU A 47 -1.79 -10.93 -13.40
CA LEU A 47 -2.90 -11.35 -12.55
C LEU A 47 -3.72 -12.42 -13.29
N GLY A 48 -3.40 -13.68 -13.03
CA GLY A 48 -4.03 -14.83 -13.68
C GLY A 48 -3.58 -15.07 -15.11
N PRO A 49 -3.94 -16.22 -15.69
CA PRO A 49 -3.60 -16.59 -17.07
C PRO A 49 -4.20 -15.58 -18.06
N GLY A 50 -3.36 -14.96 -18.90
CA GLY A 50 -3.81 -13.95 -19.87
C GLY A 50 -4.27 -12.63 -19.28
N GLY A 51 -4.20 -12.44 -17.96
CA GLY A 51 -4.61 -11.23 -17.28
C GLY A 51 -3.66 -10.03 -17.49
N PRO A 52 -4.03 -8.88 -16.96
CA PRO A 52 -3.22 -7.67 -17.09
C PRO A 52 -1.87 -7.84 -16.38
N LYS A 53 -0.85 -7.24 -16.98
CA LYS A 53 0.49 -7.20 -16.40
C LYS A 53 0.62 -5.98 -15.48
N ALA A 54 1.17 -6.18 -14.30
CA ALA A 54 1.42 -5.12 -13.33
C ALA A 54 2.78 -5.31 -12.66
N VAL A 55 3.31 -4.24 -12.07
CA VAL A 55 4.53 -4.28 -11.26
C VAL A 55 4.11 -4.20 -9.81
N PHE A 56 4.49 -5.19 -9.04
CA PHE A 56 4.25 -5.29 -7.59
C PHE A 56 5.55 -4.97 -6.87
N ALA A 57 5.51 -4.00 -5.96
CA ALA A 57 6.74 -3.51 -5.34
C ALA A 57 6.55 -3.08 -3.89
N VAL A 58 7.63 -3.21 -3.12
CA VAL A 58 7.77 -2.64 -1.78
C VAL A 58 9.08 -1.86 -1.69
N SER A 59 9.08 -0.78 -0.90
CA SER A 59 10.28 0.02 -0.67
C SER A 59 11.26 -0.71 0.25
N GLU A 60 12.55 -0.61 -0.04
CA GLU A 60 13.63 -0.96 0.88
C GLU A 60 14.15 0.27 1.64
N SER A 61 13.54 1.43 1.42
CA SER A 61 13.87 2.69 2.09
C SER A 61 12.92 2.95 3.25
N TYR A 62 13.31 3.80 4.20
CA TYR A 62 12.42 4.23 5.27
C TYR A 62 11.21 4.98 4.70
N MET A 63 10.11 4.97 5.46
CA MET A 63 8.80 5.50 5.05
C MET A 63 8.88 6.92 4.48
N ASN A 64 9.61 7.82 5.12
CA ASN A 64 9.75 9.21 4.70
C ASN A 64 10.55 9.41 3.40
N VAL A 65 11.15 8.38 2.85
CA VAL A 65 11.85 8.41 1.56
C VAL A 65 11.24 7.45 0.53
N SER A 66 9.99 7.03 0.74
CA SER A 66 9.27 6.12 -0.17
C SER A 66 9.11 6.65 -1.58
N GLY A 67 9.11 7.95 -1.78
CA GLY A 67 8.94 8.57 -3.09
C GLY A 67 10.07 8.28 -4.07
N LYS A 68 11.31 8.19 -3.59
CA LYS A 68 12.47 7.92 -4.43
C LYS A 68 12.40 6.57 -5.14
N PRO A 69 12.22 5.43 -4.44
CA PRO A 69 12.08 4.14 -5.11
C PRO A 69 10.79 4.06 -5.95
N THR A 70 9.69 4.67 -5.52
CA THR A 70 8.45 4.72 -6.30
C THR A 70 8.67 5.40 -7.64
N ARG A 71 9.26 6.60 -7.63
CA ARG A 71 9.58 7.33 -8.87
C ARG A 71 10.54 6.55 -9.76
N GLY A 72 11.57 5.96 -9.17
CA GLY A 72 12.55 5.15 -9.90
C GLY A 72 11.91 3.97 -10.63
N LEU A 73 10.98 3.25 -9.97
CA LEU A 73 10.25 2.16 -10.61
C LEU A 73 9.30 2.65 -11.70
N MET A 74 8.59 3.75 -11.47
CA MET A 74 7.70 4.33 -12.46
C MET A 74 8.46 4.72 -13.73
N ASP A 75 9.62 5.34 -13.59
CA ASP A 75 10.47 5.70 -14.72
C ASP A 75 11.00 4.46 -15.46
N TYR A 76 11.44 3.46 -14.72
CA TYR A 76 11.97 2.22 -15.30
C TYR A 76 10.92 1.44 -16.09
N PHE A 77 9.70 1.30 -15.54
CA PHE A 77 8.61 0.54 -16.16
C PHE A 77 7.69 1.37 -17.06
N GLY A 78 7.90 2.68 -17.15
CA GLY A 78 7.06 3.57 -17.95
C GLY A 78 5.65 3.75 -17.40
N VAL A 79 5.50 3.80 -16.07
CA VAL A 79 4.21 3.95 -15.39
C VAL A 79 3.95 5.42 -15.07
N SER A 80 2.78 5.94 -15.46
CA SER A 80 2.33 7.28 -15.10
C SER A 80 1.63 7.29 -13.74
N ALA A 81 1.47 8.49 -13.14
CA ALA A 81 0.83 8.64 -11.84
C ALA A 81 -0.60 8.08 -11.81
N GLU A 82 -1.36 8.23 -12.88
CA GLU A 82 -2.73 7.69 -12.97
C GLU A 82 -2.80 6.17 -12.88
N ASN A 83 -1.71 5.47 -13.18
CA ASN A 83 -1.58 4.01 -13.11
C ASN A 83 -0.81 3.52 -11.89
N LEU A 84 -0.46 4.42 -10.97
CA LEU A 84 0.15 4.08 -9.70
C LEU A 84 -0.95 3.76 -8.68
N ILE A 85 -0.82 2.61 -8.01
CA ILE A 85 -1.65 2.21 -6.87
C ILE A 85 -0.74 2.11 -5.65
N VAL A 86 -1.06 2.84 -4.60
CA VAL A 86 -0.32 2.83 -3.33
C VAL A 86 -1.19 2.20 -2.26
N VAL A 87 -0.65 1.20 -1.56
CA VAL A 87 -1.32 0.54 -0.43
C VAL A 87 -0.66 1.01 0.86
N HIS A 88 -1.46 1.55 1.78
CA HIS A 88 -0.95 2.15 3.01
C HIS A 88 -1.93 2.06 4.18
N ASP A 89 -1.42 2.26 5.38
CA ASP A 89 -2.20 2.40 6.61
C ASP A 89 -2.91 3.76 6.67
N GLU A 90 -4.12 3.78 7.24
CA GLU A 90 -4.94 4.98 7.35
C GLU A 90 -5.48 5.16 8.77
N LEU A 91 -5.07 6.25 9.42
CA LEU A 91 -5.51 6.62 10.78
C LEU A 91 -6.99 7.05 10.84
N ASP A 92 -7.50 7.64 9.77
CA ASP A 92 -8.86 8.21 9.73
C ASP A 92 -9.95 7.19 9.36
N LEU A 93 -9.58 5.94 9.22
CA LEU A 93 -10.50 4.81 9.07
C LEU A 93 -10.39 3.88 10.27
N ASP A 94 -11.52 3.43 10.78
CA ASP A 94 -11.54 2.42 11.83
C ASP A 94 -10.82 1.14 11.37
N PHE A 95 -10.20 0.44 12.31
CA PHE A 95 -9.53 -0.82 12.02
C PHE A 95 -10.49 -1.80 11.33
N GLY A 96 -10.01 -2.41 10.27
CA GLY A 96 -10.80 -3.33 9.46
C GLY A 96 -11.60 -2.68 8.34
N ARG A 97 -11.71 -1.36 8.31
CA ARG A 97 -12.30 -0.63 7.20
C ARG A 97 -11.31 -0.46 6.07
N LEU A 98 -11.82 -0.51 4.86
CA LEU A 98 -11.02 -0.34 3.64
C LEU A 98 -11.69 0.69 2.73
N LYS A 99 -10.91 1.60 2.18
CA LYS A 99 -11.37 2.52 1.14
C LYS A 99 -10.37 2.60 -0.01
N VAL A 100 -10.88 2.73 -1.20
CA VAL A 100 -10.09 2.94 -2.42
C VAL A 100 -10.49 4.29 -3.01
N LYS A 101 -9.51 5.14 -3.31
CA LYS A 101 -9.79 6.42 -3.95
C LYS A 101 -8.61 6.90 -4.80
N ARG A 102 -8.92 7.80 -5.74
CA ARG A 102 -7.91 8.55 -6.49
C ARG A 102 -7.69 9.91 -5.85
N GLY A 103 -6.44 10.31 -5.71
CA GLY A 103 -6.10 11.65 -5.23
C GLY A 103 -6.41 11.90 -3.76
N GLY A 104 -6.44 13.15 -3.38
CA GLY A 104 -6.67 13.64 -2.03
C GLY A 104 -5.38 14.02 -1.29
N SER A 105 -5.54 14.45 -0.03
CA SER A 105 -4.39 14.83 0.80
C SER A 105 -3.63 13.59 1.29
N GLU A 106 -2.42 13.80 1.77
CA GLU A 106 -1.60 12.74 2.36
C GLU A 106 -2.02 12.39 3.79
N GLY A 107 -2.88 13.19 4.41
CA GLY A 107 -3.40 12.94 5.76
C GLY A 107 -2.32 12.83 6.84
N GLY A 108 -1.18 13.50 6.66
CA GLY A 108 -0.04 13.40 7.56
C GLY A 108 0.85 12.18 7.33
N HIS A 109 0.52 11.30 6.39
CA HIS A 109 1.28 10.09 6.10
C HIS A 109 2.60 10.43 5.39
N ASN A 110 3.74 10.16 6.04
CA ASN A 110 5.06 10.55 5.53
C ASN A 110 5.43 9.85 4.21
N GLY A 111 5.00 8.62 4.00
CA GLY A 111 5.23 7.90 2.75
C GLY A 111 4.49 8.54 1.57
N LEU A 112 3.22 8.94 1.78
CA LEU A 112 2.44 9.63 0.76
C LEU A 112 3.01 11.01 0.45
N LYS A 113 3.44 11.76 1.47
CA LYS A 113 4.12 13.05 1.27
C LYS A 113 5.36 12.91 0.39
N SER A 114 6.18 11.90 0.68
CA SER A 114 7.39 11.62 -0.09
C SER A 114 7.08 11.27 -1.55
N ILE A 115 6.07 10.43 -1.79
CA ILE A 115 5.63 10.07 -3.14
C ILE A 115 5.15 11.31 -3.90
N THR A 116 4.25 12.08 -3.32
CA THR A 116 3.72 13.31 -3.95
C THR A 116 4.85 14.28 -4.30
N GLN A 117 5.82 14.46 -3.39
CA GLN A 117 6.97 15.32 -3.62
C GLN A 117 7.81 14.83 -4.81
N HIS A 118 8.10 13.54 -4.91
CA HIS A 118 8.87 12.97 -6.01
C HIS A 118 8.10 12.93 -7.34
N LEU A 119 6.77 13.05 -7.29
CA LEU A 119 5.91 13.21 -8.46
C LEU A 119 5.64 14.69 -8.79
N LYS A 120 6.45 15.61 -8.28
CA LYS A 120 6.34 17.07 -8.54
C LYS A 120 4.99 17.65 -8.13
N GLY A 121 4.39 17.15 -7.07
CA GLY A 121 3.09 17.58 -6.57
C GLY A 121 1.89 16.86 -7.18
N GLU A 122 2.11 15.91 -8.09
CA GLU A 122 1.03 15.09 -8.64
C GLU A 122 0.45 14.18 -7.56
N LYS A 123 -0.87 14.29 -7.34
CA LYS A 123 -1.60 13.56 -6.30
C LYS A 123 -2.60 12.55 -6.86
N ASP A 124 -2.81 12.52 -8.17
CA ASP A 124 -3.87 11.73 -8.82
C ASP A 124 -3.53 10.25 -8.98
N TYR A 125 -2.78 9.70 -8.04
CA TYR A 125 -2.60 8.26 -7.96
C TYR A 125 -3.68 7.62 -7.08
N ILE A 126 -3.92 6.32 -7.31
CA ILE A 126 -4.91 5.54 -6.57
C ILE A 126 -4.32 5.11 -5.23
N ARG A 127 -5.15 5.14 -4.19
CA ARG A 127 -4.78 4.74 -2.83
C ARG A 127 -5.73 3.68 -2.33
N VAL A 128 -5.18 2.55 -1.92
CA VAL A 128 -5.87 1.51 -1.15
C VAL A 128 -5.56 1.80 0.32
N ARG A 129 -6.55 2.29 1.04
CA ARG A 129 -6.43 2.82 2.40
C ARG A 129 -6.94 1.78 3.39
N ALA A 130 -6.02 1.15 4.11
CA ALA A 130 -6.34 0.15 5.12
C ALA A 130 -6.46 0.81 6.50
N GLY A 131 -7.65 0.80 7.07
CA GLY A 131 -7.94 1.45 8.36
C GLY A 131 -7.22 0.78 9.52
N ILE A 132 -6.55 1.59 10.33
CA ILE A 132 -5.85 1.16 11.54
C ILE A 132 -6.39 1.86 12.80
N SER A 133 -7.38 2.73 12.69
CA SER A 133 -7.88 3.63 13.73
C SER A 133 -6.84 4.66 14.18
N ARG A 134 -7.28 5.68 14.87
CA ARG A 134 -6.39 6.60 15.58
C ARG A 134 -6.00 6.04 16.94
N PRO A 135 -4.84 6.44 17.49
CA PRO A 135 -4.43 5.98 18.80
C PRO A 135 -5.41 6.46 19.88
N PRO A 136 -5.62 5.65 20.93
CA PRO A 136 -6.44 6.06 22.06
C PRO A 136 -5.75 7.15 22.89
N GLY A 137 -6.55 8.04 23.50
CA GLY A 137 -6.06 9.04 24.44
C GLY A 137 -5.10 10.05 23.80
N ARG A 138 -3.97 10.27 24.45
CA ARG A 138 -2.96 11.26 24.06
C ARG A 138 -1.72 10.68 23.39
N MET A 139 -1.77 9.41 23.00
CA MET A 139 -0.64 8.77 22.32
C MET A 139 -0.34 9.49 21.00
N ASP A 140 0.93 9.74 20.73
CA ASP A 140 1.38 10.30 19.47
C ASP A 140 1.11 9.32 18.31
N THR A 141 0.59 9.84 17.21
CA THR A 141 0.32 9.04 15.99
C THR A 141 1.60 8.41 15.43
N ALA A 142 2.74 9.11 15.51
CA ALA A 142 4.02 8.59 15.06
C ALA A 142 4.44 7.33 15.85
N ASP A 143 4.19 7.31 17.15
CA ASP A 143 4.49 6.13 17.98
C ASP A 143 3.48 5.01 17.71
N TYR A 144 2.21 5.34 17.55
CA TYR A 144 1.14 4.37 17.31
C TYR A 144 1.35 3.55 16.04
N VAL A 145 1.68 4.20 14.92
CA VAL A 145 1.86 3.50 13.64
C VAL A 145 3.07 2.57 13.66
N LEU A 146 4.06 2.83 14.51
CA LEU A 146 5.24 1.99 14.68
C LEU A 146 5.04 0.87 15.72
N GLN A 147 3.89 0.82 16.38
CA GLN A 147 3.54 -0.30 17.24
C GLN A 147 3.04 -1.48 16.41
N ARG A 148 3.29 -2.68 16.91
CA ARG A 148 2.71 -3.90 16.35
C ARG A 148 1.19 -3.88 16.54
N PHE A 149 0.48 -4.53 15.66
CA PHE A 149 -0.95 -4.77 15.86
C PHE A 149 -1.19 -5.49 17.20
N SER A 150 -2.26 -5.09 17.90
CA SER A 150 -2.67 -5.76 19.15
C SER A 150 -3.06 -7.22 18.88
N ALA A 151 -3.16 -8.03 19.92
CA ALA A 151 -3.60 -9.42 19.80
C ALA A 151 -4.99 -9.51 19.12
N LYS A 152 -5.93 -8.64 19.52
CA LYS A 152 -7.27 -8.57 18.92
C LYS A 152 -7.22 -8.17 17.44
N GLU A 153 -6.44 -7.15 17.13
CA GLU A 153 -6.24 -6.71 15.74
C GLU A 153 -5.63 -7.82 14.87
N ARG A 154 -4.65 -8.57 15.40
CA ARG A 154 -4.03 -9.69 14.67
C ARG A 154 -5.00 -10.81 14.31
N GLU A 155 -6.05 -11.03 15.09
CA GLU A 155 -7.08 -12.01 14.76
C GLU A 155 -7.88 -11.61 13.52
N GLU A 156 -8.13 -10.32 13.33
CA GLU A 156 -8.91 -9.76 12.22
C GLU A 156 -8.04 -9.35 11.02
N LEU A 157 -6.74 -9.18 11.23
CA LEU A 157 -5.80 -8.67 10.23
C LEU A 157 -5.78 -9.48 8.91
N PRO A 158 -5.82 -10.84 8.93
CA PRO A 158 -5.85 -11.61 7.69
C PRO A 158 -7.04 -11.26 6.78
N GLY A 159 -8.21 -11.00 7.38
CA GLY A 159 -9.40 -10.57 6.63
C GLY A 159 -9.22 -9.20 5.97
N LEU A 160 -8.67 -8.23 6.70
CA LEU A 160 -8.37 -6.90 6.16
C LEU A 160 -7.32 -6.97 5.03
N VAL A 161 -6.28 -7.76 5.22
CA VAL A 161 -5.23 -7.96 4.21
C VAL A 161 -5.81 -8.60 2.94
N ALA A 162 -6.64 -9.63 3.08
CA ALA A 162 -7.30 -10.28 1.94
C ALA A 162 -8.20 -9.30 1.19
N GLN A 163 -9.00 -8.50 1.89
CA GLN A 163 -9.86 -7.49 1.26
C GLN A 163 -9.05 -6.41 0.54
N ALA A 164 -7.94 -5.97 1.13
CA ALA A 164 -7.07 -4.98 0.48
C ALA A 164 -6.42 -5.55 -0.78
N ALA A 165 -5.98 -6.81 -0.74
CA ALA A 165 -5.45 -7.50 -1.92
C ALA A 165 -6.53 -7.64 -3.01
N ASP A 166 -7.76 -8.01 -2.65
CA ASP A 166 -8.90 -8.05 -3.57
C ASP A 166 -9.15 -6.69 -4.21
N ALA A 167 -9.05 -5.61 -3.43
CA ALA A 167 -9.23 -4.25 -3.93
C ALA A 167 -8.17 -3.86 -4.96
N VAL A 168 -6.92 -4.24 -4.73
CA VAL A 168 -5.83 -4.02 -5.70
C VAL A 168 -6.10 -4.79 -6.99
N GLU A 169 -6.42 -6.06 -6.91
CA GLU A 169 -6.72 -6.90 -8.08
C GLU A 169 -7.91 -6.34 -8.86
N LEU A 170 -9.00 -6.01 -8.18
CA LEU A 170 -10.20 -5.48 -8.80
C LEU A 170 -9.95 -4.14 -9.49
N THR A 171 -9.14 -3.26 -8.88
CA THR A 171 -8.74 -1.99 -9.47
C THR A 171 -7.96 -2.19 -10.77
N ILE A 172 -7.07 -3.17 -10.80
CA ILE A 172 -6.27 -3.50 -11.99
C ILE A 172 -7.14 -4.13 -13.09
N PHE A 173 -8.03 -5.06 -12.73
CA PHE A 173 -8.87 -5.77 -13.70
C PHE A 173 -10.02 -4.93 -14.26
N GLU A 174 -10.73 -4.19 -13.39
CA GLU A 174 -12.00 -3.55 -13.72
C GLU A 174 -12.02 -2.03 -13.52
N GLY A 175 -10.96 -1.48 -12.94
CA GLY A 175 -10.83 -0.06 -12.70
C GLY A 175 -11.33 0.39 -11.33
N LEU A 176 -11.07 1.66 -11.01
CA LEU A 176 -11.32 2.25 -9.69
C LEU A 176 -12.81 2.23 -9.30
N THR A 177 -13.70 2.62 -10.22
CA THR A 177 -15.15 2.71 -9.94
C THR A 177 -15.71 1.35 -9.53
N ALA A 178 -15.35 0.28 -10.25
CA ALA A 178 -15.79 -1.07 -9.92
C ALA A 178 -15.25 -1.52 -8.54
N ALA A 179 -13.99 -1.22 -8.24
CA ALA A 179 -13.40 -1.49 -6.94
C ALA A 179 -14.11 -0.75 -5.82
N GLN A 180 -14.40 0.54 -6.01
CA GLN A 180 -15.13 1.35 -5.03
C GLN A 180 -16.53 0.78 -4.76
N ASN A 181 -17.27 0.44 -5.81
CA ASN A 181 -18.64 -0.09 -5.67
C ASN A 181 -18.64 -1.38 -4.86
N LYS A 182 -17.72 -2.28 -5.09
CA LYS A 182 -17.66 -3.56 -4.39
C LYS A 182 -17.13 -3.42 -2.96
N ILE A 183 -16.07 -2.66 -2.77
CA ILE A 183 -15.40 -2.52 -1.46
C ILE A 183 -16.21 -1.64 -0.51
N HIS A 184 -16.81 -0.54 -0.99
CA HIS A 184 -17.53 0.39 -0.14
C HIS A 184 -18.97 -0.06 0.17
N ALA A 185 -19.50 -1.06 -0.55
CA ALA A 185 -20.81 -1.65 -0.29
C ALA A 185 -20.78 -2.73 0.81
N ALA A 186 -19.60 -3.20 1.19
CA ALA A 186 -19.41 -4.26 2.17
C ALA A 186 -19.39 -3.74 3.62
#